data_e6fe381014f502fb9af0658181422719
#
_entry.id   e6fe381014f502fb9af0658181422719
#
_cell.length_a   1.000
_cell.length_b   1.000
_cell.length_c   1.000
_cell.angle_alpha   90.00
_cell.angle_beta   90.00
_cell.angle_gamma   90.00
#
_symmetry.space_group_name_H-M   'P 1'
#
loop_
_entity.id
_entity.type
_entity.pdbx_description
1 polymer ?
#
loop_
_entity_poly.entity_id
_entity_poly.type
_entity_poly.pdbx_seq_one_letter_code
_entity_poly.pdbx_strand_id
1 'polypeptide(L)'
;MREKYQVLVLPYRYIGSEIQYALLKRQDMGVWQGIAGGGEDFDKTPLASAKREAKEEMNIDESSTYIVLDSIASIPSYHFKNHQELWGKETYVIPEYCFGVNVKEDILQLSDEHTEYKWCSYDDANKLLEWDSNRVALWELNERLKNDIC
;
A
#
# COMPACT_ATOMS: atom_id res chain seq x y z
N MET A 1 -17.12 7.52 7.73
CA MET A 1 -17.47 7.69 6.29
C MET A 1 -16.20 7.79 5.46
N ARG A 2 -16.19 7.15 4.32
CA ARG A 2 -15.05 7.10 3.45
C ARG A 2 -14.65 8.46 2.89
N GLU A 3 -13.38 8.81 3.05
CA GLU A 3 -12.82 10.03 2.49
C GLU A 3 -12.41 9.84 1.02
N LYS A 4 -12.20 10.96 0.35
CA LYS A 4 -11.93 11.00 -1.09
C LYS A 4 -10.44 10.78 -1.37
N TYR A 5 -9.87 9.71 -0.82
CA TYR A 5 -8.50 9.29 -1.11
C TYR A 5 -8.28 7.83 -0.74
N GLN A 6 -7.25 7.26 -1.30
CA GLN A 6 -6.79 5.89 -1.08
C GLN A 6 -5.37 5.95 -0.54
N VAL A 7 -4.94 4.91 0.16
CA VAL A 7 -3.54 4.76 0.56
C VAL A 7 -2.99 3.44 0.03
N LEU A 8 -1.70 3.45 -0.28
CA LEU A 8 -0.93 2.27 -0.67
C LEU A 8 0.25 2.15 0.28
N VAL A 9 0.45 0.97 0.87
CA VAL A 9 1.55 0.72 1.78
C VAL A 9 2.38 -0.44 1.27
N LEU A 10 3.69 -0.23 1.16
CA LEU A 10 4.64 -1.23 0.71
C LEU A 10 5.53 -1.66 1.88
N PRO A 11 5.27 -2.86 2.45
CA PRO A 11 6.14 -3.38 3.51
C PRO A 11 7.49 -3.80 2.94
N TYR A 12 8.56 -3.49 3.67
CA TYR A 12 9.89 -3.91 3.27
C TYR A 12 10.67 -4.41 4.49
N ARG A 13 11.72 -5.19 4.23
CA ARG A 13 12.65 -5.66 5.25
C ARG A 13 14.05 -5.80 4.67
N TYR A 14 15.04 -5.85 5.55
CA TYR A 14 16.42 -6.14 5.16
C TYR A 14 16.75 -7.57 5.55
N ILE A 15 17.30 -8.31 4.59
CA ILE A 15 17.91 -9.62 4.84
C ILE A 15 19.39 -9.48 4.47
N GLY A 16 20.24 -9.27 5.48
CA GLY A 16 21.62 -8.87 5.24
C GLY A 16 21.65 -7.51 4.55
N SER A 17 22.28 -7.42 3.38
CA SER A 17 22.33 -6.22 2.57
C SER A 17 21.22 -6.15 1.52
N GLU A 18 20.38 -7.19 1.44
CA GLU A 18 19.31 -7.28 0.46
C GLU A 18 18.01 -6.70 1.02
N ILE A 19 17.27 -5.99 0.16
CA ILE A 19 15.96 -5.45 0.51
C ILE A 19 14.90 -6.33 -0.11
N GLN A 20 13.91 -6.71 0.70
CA GLN A 20 12.77 -7.49 0.24
C GLN A 20 11.48 -6.75 0.49
N TYR A 21 10.50 -6.99 -0.37
CA TYR A 21 9.19 -6.34 -0.32
C TYR A 21 8.10 -7.39 -0.19
N ALA A 22 7.13 -7.15 0.68
CA ALA A 22 5.99 -8.05 0.84
C ALA A 22 4.88 -7.64 -0.11
N LEU A 23 4.44 -8.56 -0.94
CA LEU A 23 3.29 -8.37 -1.82
C LEU A 23 2.16 -9.27 -1.34
N LEU A 24 0.93 -8.81 -1.54
CA LEU A 24 -0.27 -9.52 -1.16
C LEU A 24 -1.07 -9.91 -2.39
N LYS A 25 -1.66 -11.09 -2.36
CA LYS A 25 -2.54 -11.53 -3.42
C LYS A 25 -3.99 -11.33 -3.00
N ARG A 26 -4.73 -10.54 -3.76
CA ARG A 26 -6.15 -10.29 -3.48
C ARG A 26 -6.97 -11.52 -3.76
N GLN A 27 -7.86 -11.86 -2.84
CA GLN A 27 -8.73 -13.02 -2.95
C GLN A 27 -9.71 -12.91 -4.13
N ASP A 28 -10.29 -11.71 -4.31
CA ASP A 28 -11.34 -11.48 -5.31
C ASP A 28 -10.82 -11.40 -6.75
N MET A 29 -9.59 -10.92 -6.95
CA MET A 29 -9.03 -10.68 -8.28
C MET A 29 -7.85 -11.59 -8.62
N GLY A 30 -7.23 -12.23 -7.63
CA GLY A 30 -6.07 -13.06 -7.83
C GLY A 30 -4.82 -12.29 -8.27
N VAL A 31 -4.79 -10.96 -8.07
CA VAL A 31 -3.67 -10.12 -8.49
C VAL A 31 -2.80 -9.75 -7.29
N TRP A 32 -1.51 -9.52 -7.56
CA TRP A 32 -0.55 -9.11 -6.55
C TRP A 32 -0.48 -7.59 -6.47
N GLN A 33 -0.46 -7.08 -5.24
CA GLN A 33 -0.40 -5.63 -4.98
C GLN A 33 0.20 -5.35 -3.61
N GLY A 34 0.45 -4.07 -3.31
CA GLY A 34 0.75 -3.63 -1.95
C GLY A 34 -0.52 -3.63 -1.10
N ILE A 35 -0.38 -3.24 0.16
CA ILE A 35 -1.54 -3.02 1.02
C ILE A 35 -2.26 -1.78 0.49
N ALA A 36 -3.54 -1.90 0.19
CA ALA A 36 -4.34 -0.78 -0.31
C ALA A 36 -5.62 -0.66 0.49
N GLY A 37 -6.00 0.56 0.78
CA GLY A 37 -7.24 0.81 1.52
C GLY A 37 -7.67 2.25 1.46
N GLY A 38 -8.86 2.54 1.95
CA GLY A 38 -9.44 3.86 1.90
C GLY A 38 -9.19 4.67 3.16
N GLY A 39 -9.12 6.00 2.99
CA GLY A 39 -9.18 6.89 4.13
C GLY A 39 -10.57 6.96 4.72
N GLU A 40 -10.65 7.20 6.00
CA GLU A 40 -11.91 7.37 6.72
C GLU A 40 -11.92 8.75 7.39
N ASP A 41 -13.10 9.28 7.65
CA ASP A 41 -13.25 10.60 8.24
C ASP A 41 -12.68 10.70 9.67
N PHE A 42 -12.52 9.56 10.35
CA PHE A 42 -11.89 9.53 11.67
C PHE A 42 -10.37 9.45 11.61
N ASP A 43 -9.78 9.24 10.42
CA ASP A 43 -8.34 9.28 10.25
C ASP A 43 -7.89 10.74 10.16
N LYS A 44 -6.92 11.14 10.98
CA LYS A 44 -6.47 12.53 11.00
C LYS A 44 -5.63 12.92 9.77
N THR A 45 -4.94 11.94 9.17
CA THR A 45 -4.04 12.16 8.04
C THR A 45 -4.02 10.92 7.16
N PRO A 46 -3.56 11.02 5.90
CA PRO A 46 -3.32 9.83 5.09
C PRO A 46 -2.34 8.83 5.74
N LEU A 47 -1.34 9.30 6.48
CA LEU A 47 -0.44 8.41 7.21
C LEU A 47 -1.18 7.61 8.27
N ALA A 48 -2.13 8.23 8.97
CA ALA A 48 -2.96 7.52 9.95
C ALA A 48 -3.78 6.42 9.28
N SER A 49 -4.33 6.70 8.08
CA SER A 49 -5.04 5.69 7.28
C SER A 49 -4.11 4.55 6.89
N ALA A 50 -2.89 4.88 6.46
CA ALA A 50 -1.89 3.87 6.06
C ALA A 50 -1.55 2.94 7.22
N LYS A 51 -1.34 3.50 8.41
CA LYS A 51 -1.05 2.71 9.62
C LYS A 51 -2.20 1.81 10.00
N ARG A 52 -3.42 2.32 9.93
CA ARG A 52 -4.63 1.54 10.24
C ARG A 52 -4.79 0.38 9.25
N GLU A 53 -4.66 0.66 7.94
CA GLU A 53 -4.81 -0.38 6.91
C GLU A 53 -3.72 -1.45 7.03
N ALA A 54 -2.48 -1.06 7.30
CA ALA A 54 -1.39 -2.01 7.48
C ALA A 54 -1.64 -2.90 8.70
N LYS A 55 -2.19 -2.35 9.78
CA LYS A 55 -2.56 -3.11 10.96
C LYS A 55 -3.69 -4.09 10.66
N GLU A 56 -4.74 -3.63 9.98
CA GLU A 56 -5.89 -4.46 9.64
C GLU A 56 -5.53 -5.59 8.66
N GLU A 57 -4.74 -5.27 7.63
CA GLU A 57 -4.47 -6.20 6.53
C GLU A 57 -3.37 -7.21 6.86
N MET A 58 -2.33 -6.81 7.56
CA MET A 58 -1.15 -7.66 7.80
C MET A 58 -0.67 -7.64 9.25
N ASN A 59 -1.42 -7.05 10.15
CA ASN A 59 -1.06 -6.96 11.56
C ASN A 59 0.29 -6.27 11.81
N ILE A 60 0.62 -5.29 10.98
CA ILE A 60 1.82 -4.49 11.14
C ILE A 60 1.59 -3.46 12.24
N ASP A 61 2.49 -3.42 13.22
CA ASP A 61 2.37 -2.53 14.37
C ASP A 61 2.39 -1.07 13.92
N GLU A 62 1.48 -0.27 14.47
CA GLU A 62 1.38 1.15 14.15
C GLU A 62 2.61 1.96 14.58
N SER A 63 3.42 1.43 15.50
CA SER A 63 4.68 2.04 15.93
C SER A 63 5.83 1.79 14.95
N SER A 64 5.63 0.98 13.91
CA SER A 64 6.64 0.71 12.89
C SER A 64 7.07 1.99 12.19
N THR A 65 8.29 1.98 11.63
CA THR A 65 8.82 3.15 10.92
C THR A 65 8.23 3.25 9.52
N TYR A 66 7.56 4.36 9.24
CA TYR A 66 6.96 4.65 7.94
C TYR A 66 7.77 5.66 7.16
N ILE A 67 7.80 5.48 5.84
CA ILE A 67 8.38 6.44 4.90
C ILE A 67 7.24 6.98 4.05
N VAL A 68 7.09 8.31 4.04
CA VAL A 68 6.10 8.98 3.18
C VAL A 68 6.74 9.17 1.80
N LEU A 69 6.14 8.56 0.78
CA LEU A 69 6.64 8.66 -0.58
C LEU A 69 6.08 9.90 -1.28
N ASP A 70 6.79 10.37 -2.29
CA ASP A 70 6.32 11.46 -3.14
C ASP A 70 5.34 10.96 -4.19
N SER A 71 5.37 9.68 -4.51
CA SER A 71 4.46 9.07 -5.49
C SER A 71 3.01 9.25 -5.08
N ILE A 72 2.21 9.76 -5.99
CA ILE A 72 0.76 9.91 -5.83
C ILE A 72 0.13 9.45 -7.12
N ALA A 73 -0.82 8.52 -7.02
CA ALA A 73 -1.53 8.03 -8.20
C ALA A 73 -2.96 8.60 -8.22
N SER A 74 -3.54 8.64 -9.41
CA SER A 74 -4.96 8.93 -9.59
C SER A 74 -5.68 7.63 -9.86
N ILE A 75 -6.71 7.34 -9.08
CA ILE A 75 -7.49 6.11 -9.20
C ILE A 75 -8.88 6.48 -9.71
N PRO A 76 -9.35 5.85 -10.79
CA PRO A 76 -10.72 6.12 -11.27
C PRO A 76 -11.75 5.82 -10.19
N SER A 77 -12.67 6.76 -9.99
CA SER A 77 -13.66 6.63 -8.91
C SER A 77 -14.59 5.44 -9.09
N TYR A 78 -14.80 4.99 -10.34
CA TYR A 78 -15.69 3.87 -10.61
C TYR A 78 -15.19 2.54 -10.03
N HIS A 79 -13.92 2.45 -9.64
CA HIS A 79 -13.38 1.26 -8.96
C HIS A 79 -13.99 1.07 -7.57
N PHE A 80 -14.64 2.10 -7.02
CA PHE A 80 -15.14 2.08 -5.65
C PHE A 80 -16.66 1.99 -5.63
N LYS A 81 -17.17 1.09 -4.80
CA LYS A 81 -18.59 0.90 -4.63
C LYS A 81 -19.24 2.16 -4.06
N ASN A 82 -20.40 2.54 -4.59
CA ASN A 82 -21.15 3.70 -4.14
C ASN A 82 -20.40 5.03 -4.28
N HIS A 83 -19.46 5.11 -5.23
CA HIS A 83 -18.63 6.30 -5.41
C HIS A 83 -19.45 7.58 -5.66
N GLN A 84 -20.53 7.51 -6.44
CA GLN A 84 -21.35 8.67 -6.72
C GLN A 84 -22.12 9.16 -5.49
N GLU A 85 -22.59 8.24 -4.66
CA GLU A 85 -23.25 8.61 -3.41
C GLU A 85 -22.28 9.21 -2.41
N LEU A 86 -21.05 8.69 -2.38
CA LEU A 86 -20.02 9.17 -1.45
C LEU A 86 -19.43 10.51 -1.88
N TRP A 87 -19.13 10.68 -3.16
CA TRP A 87 -18.29 11.79 -3.64
C TRP A 87 -18.93 12.63 -4.75
N GLY A 88 -20.15 12.29 -5.18
CA GLY A 88 -20.85 13.01 -6.25
C GLY A 88 -20.49 12.51 -7.64
N LYS A 89 -21.33 12.89 -8.60
CA LYS A 89 -21.19 12.44 -9.99
C LYS A 89 -20.01 13.07 -10.71
N GLU A 90 -19.47 14.17 -10.19
CA GLU A 90 -18.37 14.90 -10.82
C GLU A 90 -16.98 14.52 -10.31
N THR A 91 -16.90 13.57 -9.37
CA THR A 91 -15.63 13.04 -8.91
C THR A 91 -15.23 11.89 -9.82
N TYR A 92 -14.25 12.12 -10.70
CA TYR A 92 -13.80 11.13 -11.67
C TYR A 92 -12.60 10.32 -11.19
N VAL A 93 -11.72 10.95 -10.43
CA VAL A 93 -10.55 10.28 -9.87
C VAL A 93 -10.35 10.70 -8.42
N ILE A 94 -9.71 9.84 -7.65
CA ILE A 94 -9.27 10.16 -6.29
C ILE A 94 -7.77 9.89 -6.18
N PRO A 95 -7.04 10.63 -5.31
CA PRO A 95 -5.62 10.37 -5.14
C PRO A 95 -5.36 9.15 -4.28
N GLU A 96 -4.27 8.44 -4.59
CA GLU A 96 -3.73 7.38 -3.77
C GLU A 96 -2.36 7.82 -3.26
N TYR A 97 -2.24 7.99 -1.94
CA TYR A 97 -1.00 8.37 -1.27
C TYR A 97 -0.22 7.12 -0.91
N CYS A 98 1.10 7.16 -1.09
CA CYS A 98 1.94 5.98 -1.01
C CYS A 98 2.95 6.05 0.13
N PHE A 99 3.19 4.90 0.77
CA PHE A 99 4.05 4.80 1.96
C PHE A 99 4.85 3.50 1.90
N GLY A 100 6.03 3.53 2.51
CA GLY A 100 6.76 2.32 2.83
C GLY A 100 6.72 2.08 4.33
N VAL A 101 6.83 0.84 4.77
CA VAL A 101 6.91 0.50 6.19
C VAL A 101 7.94 -0.58 6.42
N ASN A 102 8.84 -0.34 7.40
CA ASN A 102 9.85 -1.32 7.78
C ASN A 102 9.22 -2.39 8.67
N VAL A 103 9.26 -3.64 8.20
CA VAL A 103 8.73 -4.79 8.93
C VAL A 103 9.90 -5.55 9.55
N LYS A 104 9.87 -5.71 10.87
CA LYS A 104 10.92 -6.40 11.62
C LYS A 104 10.53 -7.82 11.97
N GLU A 105 9.24 -8.15 11.88
CA GLU A 105 8.73 -9.49 12.13
C GLU A 105 8.91 -10.37 10.89
N ASP A 106 9.26 -11.63 11.10
CA ASP A 106 9.44 -12.58 10.00
C ASP A 106 8.11 -13.05 9.43
N ILE A 107 7.08 -13.13 10.25
CA ILE A 107 5.78 -13.67 9.87
C ILE A 107 4.72 -12.57 9.97
N LEU A 108 4.03 -12.34 8.87
CA LEU A 108 2.91 -11.41 8.79
C LEU A 108 1.61 -12.19 8.82
N GLN A 109 0.57 -11.57 9.38
CA GLN A 109 -0.77 -12.18 9.45
C GLN A 109 -1.69 -11.48 8.46
N LEU A 110 -2.25 -12.25 7.52
CA LEU A 110 -3.17 -11.71 6.51
C LEU A 110 -4.58 -11.57 7.05
N SER A 111 -5.29 -10.57 6.57
CA SER A 111 -6.73 -10.46 6.75
C SER A 111 -7.45 -11.43 5.80
N ASP A 112 -8.77 -11.55 5.95
CA ASP A 112 -9.60 -12.42 5.12
C ASP A 112 -9.66 -11.97 3.66
N GLU A 113 -9.26 -10.73 3.36
CA GLU A 113 -9.31 -10.17 2.00
C GLU A 113 -8.18 -10.67 1.11
N HIS A 114 -7.15 -11.30 1.69
CA HIS A 114 -5.98 -11.77 0.96
C HIS A 114 -5.78 -13.27 1.17
N THR A 115 -5.33 -13.96 0.11
CA THR A 115 -5.10 -15.40 0.14
C THR A 115 -3.68 -15.75 0.52
N GLU A 116 -2.71 -14.91 0.18
CA GLU A 116 -1.31 -15.16 0.47
C GLU A 116 -0.48 -13.87 0.41
N TYR A 117 0.71 -13.92 0.99
CA TYR A 117 1.70 -12.88 0.82
C TYR A 117 3.04 -13.52 0.45
N LYS A 118 3.93 -12.72 -0.10
CA LYS A 118 5.23 -13.20 -0.56
C LYS A 118 6.27 -12.11 -0.39
N TRP A 119 7.42 -12.47 0.17
CA TRP A 119 8.58 -11.59 0.20
C TRP A 119 9.34 -11.73 -1.11
N CYS A 120 9.60 -10.61 -1.78
CA CYS A 120 10.20 -10.57 -3.11
C CYS A 120 11.37 -9.60 -3.14
N SER A 121 12.36 -9.91 -4.00
CA SER A 121 13.34 -8.89 -4.43
C SER A 121 12.61 -7.76 -5.17
N TYR A 122 13.30 -6.65 -5.37
CA TYR A 122 12.73 -5.57 -6.20
C TYR A 122 12.31 -6.06 -7.57
N ASP A 123 13.19 -6.79 -8.26
CA ASP A 123 12.91 -7.25 -9.63
C ASP A 123 11.69 -8.16 -9.69
N ASP A 124 11.59 -9.11 -8.76
CA ASP A 124 10.45 -10.01 -8.72
C ASP A 124 9.16 -9.28 -8.35
N ALA A 125 9.23 -8.38 -7.39
CA ALA A 125 8.07 -7.57 -7.00
C ALA A 125 7.57 -6.72 -8.17
N ASN A 126 8.49 -6.09 -8.90
CA ASN A 126 8.14 -5.26 -10.06
C ASN A 126 7.42 -6.07 -11.15
N LYS A 127 7.82 -7.33 -11.33
CA LYS A 127 7.19 -8.21 -12.32
C LYS A 127 5.82 -8.71 -11.87
N LEU A 128 5.65 -8.98 -10.57
CA LEU A 128 4.41 -9.53 -10.04
C LEU A 128 3.30 -8.51 -9.88
N LEU A 129 3.65 -7.25 -9.56
CA LEU A 129 2.66 -6.21 -9.29
C LEU A 129 1.78 -5.96 -10.52
N GLU A 130 0.47 -5.98 -10.31
CA GLU A 130 -0.51 -5.77 -11.37
C GLU A 130 -0.62 -4.30 -11.79
N TRP A 131 -0.55 -3.38 -10.81
CA TRP A 131 -0.86 -1.97 -11.07
C TRP A 131 0.39 -1.13 -11.28
N ASP A 132 0.38 -0.28 -12.32
CA ASP A 132 1.49 0.65 -12.58
C ASP A 132 1.76 1.59 -11.41
N SER A 133 0.70 2.04 -10.73
CA SER A 133 0.84 2.90 -9.56
C SER A 133 1.67 2.24 -8.46
N ASN A 134 1.50 0.94 -8.27
CA ASN A 134 2.29 0.18 -7.30
C ASN A 134 3.75 0.08 -7.74
N ARG A 135 4.00 -0.12 -9.03
CA ARG A 135 5.37 -0.20 -9.55
C ARG A 135 6.13 1.13 -9.41
N VAL A 136 5.44 2.24 -9.65
CA VAL A 136 6.04 3.57 -9.48
C VAL A 136 6.43 3.80 -8.02
N ALA A 137 5.52 3.51 -7.10
CA ALA A 137 5.78 3.66 -5.67
C ALA A 137 6.92 2.72 -5.22
N LEU A 138 6.92 1.49 -5.71
CA LEU A 138 7.97 0.52 -5.40
C LEU A 138 9.34 1.01 -5.89
N TRP A 139 9.40 1.56 -7.09
CA TRP A 139 10.65 2.11 -7.63
C TRP A 139 11.18 3.23 -6.74
N GLU A 140 10.32 4.18 -6.38
CA GLU A 140 10.72 5.29 -5.51
C GLU A 140 11.22 4.78 -4.16
N LEU A 141 10.48 3.87 -3.54
CA LEU A 141 10.87 3.31 -2.25
C LEU A 141 12.24 2.61 -2.34
N ASN A 142 12.42 1.78 -3.37
CA ASN A 142 13.67 1.05 -3.55
C ASN A 142 14.86 2.01 -3.75
N GLU A 143 14.68 3.08 -4.53
CA GLU A 143 15.72 4.08 -4.73
C GLU A 143 16.06 4.84 -3.45
N ARG A 144 15.04 5.21 -2.67
CA ARG A 144 15.26 5.87 -1.38
C ARG A 144 16.04 4.96 -0.41
N LEU A 145 15.67 3.69 -0.34
CA LEU A 145 16.35 2.74 0.55
C LEU A 145 17.78 2.45 0.12
N LYS A 146 18.02 2.29 -1.18
CA LYS A 146 19.36 2.06 -1.73
C LYS A 146 20.28 3.27 -1.50
N ASN A 147 19.74 4.46 -1.57
CA ASN A 147 20.50 5.69 -1.43
C ASN A 147 20.44 6.26 -0.01
N ASP A 148 19.78 5.56 0.91
CA ASP A 148 19.62 5.95 2.31
C ASP A 148 18.98 7.33 2.45
N ILE A 149 17.99 7.63 1.60
CA ILE A 149 17.25 8.91 1.60
C ILE A 149 15.79 8.61 1.95
N CYS A 150 15.48 8.68 3.24
CA CYS A 150 14.12 8.37 3.74
C CYS A 150 13.42 9.57 4.37
#